data_56619adf26c656392c44723904ae6111
#
_entry.id   56619adf26c656392c44723904ae6111
#
_cell.length_a   1.000
_cell.length_b   1.000
_cell.length_c   1.000
_cell.angle_alpha   90.00
_cell.angle_beta   90.00
_cell.angle_gamma   90.00
#
_symmetry.space_group_name_H-M   'P 1'
#
loop_
_entity.id
_entity.type
_entity.pdbx_description
1 polymer ?
#
loop_
_entity_poly.entity_id
_entity_poly.type
_entity_poly.pdbx_seq_one_letter_code
_entity_poly.pdbx_strand_id
1 'polypeptide(L)'
;MSKLIKGIAASDGVAIAKAYLLVEPDLTFDKNEKVTDVEGEVAKFNSAIEASKVELTKIRNNAEVQLGADKAAIFDAHLLVLDDPELIQPIQDKIKNENANAATALTDVTTQFVTIFESMDNEYMKERAADIRDVSKRVLSHILGVELPNPSMIDESVVIVGNDLTPSDTAQLNKEFVQGFATNIGGRTSHSAIMSRSLEIPAIVGTKSITQEVKQGDMIIVDGLNGDVIVNPTEDELIAYQDKRERYFADKKELQKLRDADTVTVDGVHEELAANIGTPNDLPGVIENGAQGIGLYRTEFLYMGRDQMPTEEEQFEAYKEVLEAMGGKRVVVRTLDIGGDKELSYLNLPEEMNPFLGYRAIRLCLAQQDIFRPQLRALLRASVYGKLNIMFPMVATINEFREAKAILLEEKENLKNEGHDISDDIELGIMVEIPATAALADVFAKEVDFFSIGTNDLIQYTLAADRMSERVSYLYQPYNPSILRLVKQVIEASHKEGKWTGMCGEMAGDETAIPLLLGLGLDEFSMSATSILKARRQINGLSKNEMTELANRAVDCATQEEVIELVNNYVK
;
A
#
# COMPACT_ATOMS: atom_id res chain seq x y z
N MET A 1 35.57 -2.59 -3.07
CA MET A 1 35.35 -3.09 -1.72
C MET A 1 33.85 -3.20 -1.53
N SER A 2 33.38 -4.31 -1.00
CA SER A 2 31.98 -4.50 -0.62
C SER A 2 31.57 -3.44 0.41
N LYS A 3 30.35 -2.90 0.28
CA LYS A 3 29.80 -1.90 1.19
C LYS A 3 28.39 -2.30 1.60
N LEU A 4 28.16 -2.37 2.93
CA LEU A 4 26.85 -2.62 3.52
C LEU A 4 26.15 -1.30 3.80
N ILE A 5 24.90 -1.20 3.35
CA ILE A 5 24.00 -0.07 3.61
C ILE A 5 22.76 -0.64 4.31
N LYS A 6 22.34 -0.02 5.40
CA LYS A 6 21.16 -0.39 6.15
C LYS A 6 19.95 0.45 5.74
N GLY A 7 18.79 -0.18 5.67
CA GLY A 7 17.51 0.46 5.44
C GLY A 7 16.39 -0.29 6.16
N ILE A 8 15.17 -0.01 5.77
CA ILE A 8 13.96 -0.63 6.30
C ILE A 8 13.53 -1.74 5.33
N ALA A 9 13.45 -2.97 5.81
CA ALA A 9 12.86 -4.08 5.08
C ALA A 9 11.40 -3.76 4.72
N ALA A 10 11.12 -3.61 3.43
CA ALA A 10 9.82 -3.19 2.92
C ALA A 10 9.05 -4.32 2.24
N SER A 11 9.75 -5.25 1.60
CA SER A 11 9.18 -6.45 0.99
C SER A 11 10.21 -7.59 1.07
N ASP A 12 9.74 -8.76 1.45
CA ASP A 12 10.55 -9.94 1.71
C ASP A 12 11.22 -10.49 0.45
N GLY A 13 12.37 -11.13 0.64
CA GLY A 13 13.12 -11.84 -0.40
C GLY A 13 14.54 -11.33 -0.55
N VAL A 14 15.28 -11.95 -1.48
CA VAL A 14 16.65 -11.59 -1.81
C VAL A 14 16.78 -11.37 -3.31
N ALA A 15 17.20 -10.18 -3.71
CA ALA A 15 17.53 -9.86 -5.10
C ALA A 15 19.04 -9.71 -5.27
N ILE A 16 19.57 -10.24 -6.38
CA ILE A 16 20.99 -10.15 -6.77
C ILE A 16 21.02 -9.79 -8.25
N ALA A 17 21.33 -8.55 -8.57
CA ALA A 17 21.39 -8.07 -9.94
C ALA A 17 22.22 -6.78 -10.05
N LYS A 18 22.40 -6.27 -11.28
CA LYS A 18 23.00 -4.97 -11.51
C LYS A 18 22.05 -3.84 -11.07
N ALA A 19 22.63 -2.80 -10.53
CA ALA A 19 21.89 -1.60 -10.19
C ALA A 19 21.47 -0.82 -11.44
N TYR A 20 20.20 -0.45 -11.49
CA TYR A 20 19.66 0.54 -12.42
C TYR A 20 19.29 1.80 -11.63
N LEU A 21 20.03 2.88 -11.87
CA LEU A 21 19.82 4.13 -11.17
C LEU A 21 18.65 4.91 -11.77
N LEU A 22 17.57 5.05 -10.99
CA LEU A 22 16.44 5.92 -11.30
C LEU A 22 16.65 7.27 -10.57
N VAL A 23 17.68 8.00 -11.00
CA VAL A 23 18.03 9.31 -10.48
C VAL A 23 18.05 10.28 -11.64
N GLU A 24 17.43 11.43 -11.44
CA GLU A 24 17.50 12.49 -12.45
C GLU A 24 18.96 12.93 -12.64
N PRO A 25 19.46 12.90 -13.88
CA PRO A 25 20.80 13.36 -14.14
C PRO A 25 20.89 14.88 -13.96
N ASP A 26 22.10 15.36 -13.74
CA ASP A 26 22.37 16.80 -13.72
C ASP A 26 22.23 17.39 -15.13
N LEU A 27 21.18 18.20 -15.32
CA LEU A 27 20.90 18.93 -16.56
C LEU A 27 21.31 20.40 -16.47
N THR A 28 22.23 20.75 -15.59
CA THR A 28 22.75 22.12 -15.48
C THR A 28 23.65 22.47 -16.68
N PHE A 29 23.53 23.71 -17.13
CA PHE A 29 24.31 24.25 -18.22
C PHE A 29 24.51 25.76 -18.04
N ASP A 30 25.47 26.35 -18.73
CA ASP A 30 25.68 27.80 -18.67
C ASP A 30 24.65 28.55 -19.56
N LYS A 31 23.69 29.21 -18.90
CA LYS A 31 22.68 30.02 -19.57
C LYS A 31 23.20 31.26 -20.29
N ASN A 32 24.38 31.73 -19.97
CA ASN A 32 24.96 32.94 -20.52
C ASN A 32 25.93 32.69 -21.67
N GLU A 33 26.21 31.41 -21.97
CA GLU A 33 27.09 31.05 -23.07
C GLU A 33 26.49 31.50 -24.40
N LYS A 34 27.23 32.37 -25.10
CA LYS A 34 26.86 32.83 -26.44
C LYS A 34 27.56 32.01 -27.50
N VAL A 35 26.83 31.62 -28.53
CA VAL A 35 27.36 30.78 -29.59
C VAL A 35 27.86 31.63 -30.76
N THR A 36 28.94 31.16 -31.38
CA THR A 36 29.50 31.77 -32.60
C THR A 36 29.07 31.05 -33.87
N ASP A 37 28.78 29.75 -33.79
CA ASP A 37 28.24 28.92 -34.86
C ASP A 37 26.72 28.70 -34.64
N VAL A 38 25.95 29.67 -35.12
CA VAL A 38 24.48 29.68 -34.98
C VAL A 38 23.82 28.57 -35.79
N GLU A 39 24.34 28.26 -36.97
CA GLU A 39 23.78 27.18 -37.82
C GLU A 39 24.08 25.81 -37.21
N GLY A 40 25.26 25.61 -36.65
CA GLY A 40 25.60 24.39 -35.90
C GLY A 40 24.71 24.19 -34.67
N GLU A 41 24.40 25.27 -33.97
CA GLU A 41 23.53 25.17 -32.79
C GLU A 41 22.05 24.89 -33.13
N VAL A 42 21.54 25.45 -34.22
CA VAL A 42 20.21 25.08 -34.76
C VAL A 42 20.21 23.62 -35.20
N ALA A 43 21.26 23.12 -35.83
CA ALA A 43 21.39 21.72 -36.22
C ALA A 43 21.43 20.80 -35.01
N LYS A 44 22.13 21.19 -33.94
CA LYS A 44 22.17 20.47 -32.66
C LYS A 44 20.79 20.36 -32.02
N PHE A 45 20.01 21.44 -31.99
CA PHE A 45 18.63 21.45 -31.52
C PHE A 45 17.74 20.49 -32.35
N ASN A 46 17.79 20.60 -33.68
CA ASN A 46 16.99 19.74 -34.56
C ASN A 46 17.37 18.26 -34.39
N SER A 47 18.66 17.93 -34.24
CA SER A 47 19.10 16.57 -33.97
C SER A 47 18.58 16.04 -32.63
N ALA A 48 18.49 16.89 -31.61
CA ALA A 48 17.94 16.53 -30.31
C ALA A 48 16.41 16.27 -30.39
N ILE A 49 15.68 17.06 -31.18
CA ILE A 49 14.25 16.81 -31.47
C ILE A 49 14.06 15.44 -32.13
N GLU A 50 14.81 15.13 -33.18
CA GLU A 50 14.67 13.84 -33.89
C GLU A 50 15.10 12.66 -32.98
N ALA A 51 16.15 12.79 -32.19
CA ALA A 51 16.53 11.77 -31.22
C ALA A 51 15.42 11.53 -30.17
N SER A 52 14.80 12.61 -29.68
CA SER A 52 13.67 12.54 -28.75
C SER A 52 12.44 11.83 -29.36
N LYS A 53 12.13 12.07 -30.65
CA LYS A 53 11.05 11.38 -31.36
C LYS A 53 11.31 9.89 -31.49
N VAL A 54 12.53 9.49 -31.85
CA VAL A 54 12.92 8.08 -31.96
C VAL A 54 12.77 7.38 -30.61
N GLU A 55 13.25 8.00 -29.54
CA GLU A 55 13.15 7.46 -28.19
C GLU A 55 11.68 7.35 -27.73
N LEU A 56 10.89 8.42 -27.86
CA LEU A 56 9.46 8.42 -27.49
C LEU A 56 8.64 7.40 -28.29
N THR A 57 8.94 7.23 -29.58
CA THR A 57 8.28 6.21 -30.40
C THR A 57 8.56 4.80 -29.86
N LYS A 58 9.80 4.54 -29.43
CA LYS A 58 10.16 3.25 -28.83
C LYS A 58 9.46 3.03 -27.48
N ILE A 59 9.39 4.06 -26.64
CA ILE A 59 8.70 4.04 -25.35
C ILE A 59 7.20 3.78 -25.57
N ARG A 60 6.58 4.51 -26.50
CA ARG A 60 5.16 4.38 -26.87
C ARG A 60 4.83 2.95 -27.30
N ASN A 61 5.64 2.36 -28.17
CA ASN A 61 5.42 1.00 -28.65
C ASN A 61 5.57 -0.04 -27.53
N ASN A 62 6.54 0.14 -26.65
CA ASN A 62 6.71 -0.73 -25.48
C ASN A 62 5.52 -0.59 -24.51
N ALA A 63 5.07 0.64 -24.25
CA ALA A 63 3.91 0.89 -23.39
C ALA A 63 2.62 0.28 -23.96
N GLU A 64 2.42 0.34 -25.28
CA GLU A 64 1.26 -0.28 -25.92
C GLU A 64 1.22 -1.80 -25.70
N VAL A 65 2.37 -2.46 -25.81
CA VAL A 65 2.48 -3.91 -25.61
C VAL A 65 2.27 -4.30 -24.12
N GLN A 66 2.81 -3.51 -23.19
CA GLN A 66 2.81 -3.87 -21.76
C GLN A 66 1.58 -3.37 -21.00
N LEU A 67 1.04 -2.20 -21.37
CA LEU A 67 0.02 -1.48 -20.59
C LEU A 67 -1.29 -1.27 -21.36
N GLY A 68 -1.28 -1.54 -22.68
CA GLY A 68 -2.42 -1.33 -23.58
C GLY A 68 -2.45 0.06 -24.24
N ALA A 69 -3.26 0.18 -25.28
CA ALA A 69 -3.34 1.35 -26.15
C ALA A 69 -3.74 2.64 -25.41
N ASP A 70 -4.66 2.55 -24.45
CA ASP A 70 -5.16 3.72 -23.73
C ASP A 70 -4.05 4.43 -22.92
N LYS A 71 -3.15 3.65 -22.30
CA LYS A 71 -2.01 4.20 -21.54
C LYS A 71 -0.87 4.64 -22.45
N ALA A 72 -0.73 4.05 -23.63
CA ALA A 72 0.26 4.48 -24.61
C ALA A 72 -0.09 5.82 -25.28
N ALA A 73 -1.36 6.22 -25.26
CA ALA A 73 -1.85 7.47 -25.90
C ALA A 73 -1.19 8.75 -25.34
N ILE A 74 -0.70 8.74 -24.10
CA ILE A 74 0.03 9.88 -23.53
C ILE A 74 1.32 10.18 -24.32
N PHE A 75 1.99 9.16 -24.83
CA PHE A 75 3.21 9.33 -25.62
C PHE A 75 2.91 9.83 -27.04
N ASP A 76 1.71 9.56 -27.58
CA ASP A 76 1.26 10.15 -28.84
C ASP A 76 1.09 11.68 -28.69
N ALA A 77 0.58 12.15 -27.52
CA ALA A 77 0.51 13.57 -27.21
C ALA A 77 1.92 14.21 -27.09
N HIS A 78 2.88 13.52 -26.46
CA HIS A 78 4.27 13.99 -26.38
C HIS A 78 4.93 14.09 -27.76
N LEU A 79 4.68 13.16 -28.66
CA LEU A 79 5.16 13.20 -30.04
C LEU A 79 4.60 14.41 -30.81
N LEU A 80 3.31 14.76 -30.60
CA LEU A 80 2.71 15.96 -31.19
C LEU A 80 3.36 17.25 -30.71
N VAL A 81 3.78 17.33 -29.44
CA VAL A 81 4.52 18.49 -28.91
C VAL A 81 5.87 18.67 -29.63
N LEU A 82 6.56 17.56 -29.98
CA LEU A 82 7.83 17.60 -30.73
C LEU A 82 7.65 17.98 -32.22
N ASP A 83 6.43 17.96 -32.75
CA ASP A 83 6.09 18.36 -34.11
C ASP A 83 5.45 19.76 -34.17
N ASP A 84 5.22 20.40 -33.01
CA ASP A 84 4.49 21.67 -32.94
C ASP A 84 5.36 22.84 -33.42
N PRO A 85 5.01 23.48 -34.57
CA PRO A 85 5.75 24.64 -35.08
C PRO A 85 5.72 25.84 -34.12
N GLU A 86 4.65 25.99 -33.29
CA GLU A 86 4.54 27.09 -32.32
C GLU A 86 5.55 26.97 -31.20
N LEU A 87 6.02 25.76 -30.91
CA LEU A 87 7.11 25.54 -29.95
C LEU A 87 8.49 25.60 -30.63
N ILE A 88 8.66 24.93 -31.77
CA ILE A 88 9.95 24.75 -32.44
C ILE A 88 10.48 26.08 -33.01
N GLN A 89 9.63 26.84 -33.70
CA GLN A 89 10.03 28.06 -34.41
C GLN A 89 10.58 29.15 -33.45
N PRO A 90 9.90 29.47 -32.33
CA PRO A 90 10.42 30.43 -31.36
C PRO A 90 11.78 30.03 -30.77
N ILE A 91 12.03 28.72 -30.56
CA ILE A 91 13.33 28.23 -30.06
C ILE A 91 14.41 28.48 -31.11
N GLN A 92 14.17 28.12 -32.36
CA GLN A 92 15.09 28.36 -33.47
C GLN A 92 15.36 29.87 -33.68
N ASP A 93 14.32 30.70 -33.59
CA ASP A 93 14.42 32.15 -33.75
C ASP A 93 15.26 32.78 -32.63
N LYS A 94 15.11 32.27 -31.39
CA LYS A 94 15.90 32.70 -30.25
C LYS A 94 17.39 32.34 -30.44
N ILE A 95 17.70 31.13 -30.94
CA ILE A 95 19.09 30.76 -31.29
C ILE A 95 19.67 31.73 -32.33
N LYS A 96 18.91 32.01 -33.43
CA LYS A 96 19.36 32.81 -34.53
C LYS A 96 19.50 34.29 -34.20
N ASN A 97 18.53 34.85 -33.46
CA ASN A 97 18.46 36.30 -33.24
C ASN A 97 19.24 36.77 -32.02
N GLU A 98 19.40 35.89 -31.01
CA GLU A 98 20.07 36.24 -29.74
C GLU A 98 21.43 35.55 -29.56
N ASN A 99 21.86 34.73 -30.53
CA ASN A 99 23.05 33.86 -30.41
C ASN A 99 23.03 33.01 -29.11
N ALA A 100 21.86 32.59 -28.70
CA ALA A 100 21.67 31.73 -27.53
C ALA A 100 22.09 30.29 -27.87
N ASN A 101 22.65 29.56 -26.90
CA ASN A 101 22.83 28.13 -27.06
C ASN A 101 21.47 27.40 -27.06
N ALA A 102 21.41 26.22 -27.65
CA ALA A 102 20.18 25.45 -27.80
C ALA A 102 19.49 25.13 -26.45
N ALA A 103 20.26 24.83 -25.40
CA ALA A 103 19.74 24.55 -24.06
C ALA A 103 19.05 25.76 -23.44
N THR A 104 19.65 26.96 -23.56
CA THR A 104 19.06 28.23 -23.09
C THR A 104 17.81 28.57 -23.89
N ALA A 105 17.86 28.49 -25.22
CA ALA A 105 16.71 28.80 -26.07
C ALA A 105 15.51 27.86 -25.79
N LEU A 106 15.74 26.55 -25.66
CA LEU A 106 14.74 25.56 -25.30
C LEU A 106 14.14 25.89 -23.92
N THR A 107 14.97 26.04 -22.91
CA THR A 107 14.52 26.24 -21.51
C THR A 107 13.71 27.53 -21.36
N ASP A 108 14.14 28.62 -21.96
CA ASP A 108 13.45 29.90 -21.85
C ASP A 108 12.08 29.88 -22.52
N VAL A 109 11.99 29.35 -23.75
CA VAL A 109 10.74 29.28 -24.50
C VAL A 109 9.78 28.34 -23.82
N THR A 110 10.21 27.14 -23.44
CA THR A 110 9.33 26.16 -22.78
C THR A 110 8.87 26.63 -21.40
N THR A 111 9.72 27.33 -20.63
CA THR A 111 9.32 27.94 -19.35
C THR A 111 8.20 28.98 -19.56
N GLN A 112 8.26 29.77 -20.64
CA GLN A 112 7.18 30.72 -20.94
C GLN A 112 5.85 30.01 -21.21
N PHE A 113 5.85 28.97 -22.06
CA PHE A 113 4.63 28.19 -22.34
C PHE A 113 4.07 27.53 -21.09
N VAL A 114 4.93 26.87 -20.32
CA VAL A 114 4.54 26.23 -19.04
C VAL A 114 3.91 27.26 -18.11
N THR A 115 4.55 28.43 -17.92
CA THR A 115 4.01 29.48 -17.04
C THR A 115 2.64 29.99 -17.50
N ILE A 116 2.46 30.16 -18.82
CA ILE A 116 1.17 30.60 -19.39
C ILE A 116 0.10 29.55 -19.12
N PHE A 117 0.35 28.27 -19.43
CA PHE A 117 -0.63 27.21 -19.27
C PHE A 117 -0.97 26.91 -17.82
N GLU A 118 -0.01 26.99 -16.90
CA GLU A 118 -0.25 26.84 -15.45
C GLU A 118 -1.05 28.00 -14.87
N SER A 119 -0.96 29.20 -15.46
CA SER A 119 -1.75 30.36 -15.03
C SER A 119 -3.22 30.31 -15.45
N MET A 120 -3.58 29.39 -16.34
CA MET A 120 -4.96 29.18 -16.79
C MET A 120 -5.72 28.34 -15.76
N ASP A 121 -6.94 28.76 -15.43
CA ASP A 121 -7.83 27.96 -14.57
C ASP A 121 -8.56 26.88 -15.36
N ASN A 122 -7.74 25.92 -15.89
CA ASN A 122 -8.19 24.84 -16.74
C ASN A 122 -7.26 23.63 -16.57
N GLU A 123 -7.79 22.52 -16.05
CA GLU A 123 -7.01 21.31 -15.80
C GLU A 123 -6.37 20.73 -17.08
N TYR A 124 -7.05 20.76 -18.20
CA TYR A 124 -6.48 20.32 -19.49
C TYR A 124 -5.23 21.12 -19.88
N MET A 125 -5.20 22.44 -19.61
CA MET A 125 -4.02 23.28 -19.89
C MET A 125 -2.88 23.01 -18.89
N LYS A 126 -3.19 22.67 -17.66
CA LYS A 126 -2.19 22.25 -16.66
C LYS A 126 -1.54 20.91 -17.03
N GLU A 127 -2.34 19.96 -17.55
CA GLU A 127 -1.80 18.69 -18.10
C GLU A 127 -0.87 18.97 -19.29
N ARG A 128 -1.25 19.85 -20.20
CA ARG A 128 -0.38 20.27 -21.31
C ARG A 128 0.92 20.93 -20.85
N ALA A 129 0.89 21.68 -19.77
CA ALA A 129 2.12 22.24 -19.16
C ALA A 129 3.07 21.12 -18.67
N ALA A 130 2.51 20.07 -18.10
CA ALA A 130 3.30 18.90 -17.68
C ALA A 130 3.91 18.16 -18.88
N ASP A 131 3.12 17.93 -19.96
CA ASP A 131 3.61 17.31 -21.18
C ASP A 131 4.79 18.09 -21.80
N ILE A 132 4.67 19.44 -21.90
CA ILE A 132 5.72 20.30 -22.41
C ILE A 132 6.98 20.20 -21.55
N ARG A 133 6.83 20.14 -20.22
CA ARG A 133 7.95 20.02 -19.30
C ARG A 133 8.71 18.70 -19.49
N ASP A 134 7.98 17.59 -19.62
CA ASP A 134 8.57 16.27 -19.83
C ASP A 134 9.29 16.15 -21.17
N VAL A 135 8.64 16.60 -22.23
CA VAL A 135 9.23 16.61 -23.58
C VAL A 135 10.47 17.51 -23.62
N SER A 136 10.37 18.71 -23.04
CA SER A 136 11.51 19.66 -22.99
C SER A 136 12.72 19.11 -22.24
N LYS A 137 12.48 18.41 -21.13
CA LYS A 137 13.52 17.74 -20.36
C LYS A 137 14.23 16.68 -21.19
N ARG A 138 13.51 15.93 -21.99
CA ARG A 138 14.05 14.91 -22.91
C ARG A 138 14.89 15.54 -24.01
N VAL A 139 14.40 16.59 -24.66
CA VAL A 139 15.17 17.33 -25.67
C VAL A 139 16.43 17.94 -25.06
N LEU A 140 16.32 18.51 -23.85
CA LEU A 140 17.47 19.07 -23.13
C LEU A 140 18.54 18.01 -22.84
N SER A 141 18.13 16.81 -22.43
CA SER A 141 19.06 15.71 -22.19
C SER A 141 19.85 15.33 -23.44
N HIS A 142 19.19 15.26 -24.59
CA HIS A 142 19.87 15.02 -25.88
C HIS A 142 20.79 16.17 -26.29
N ILE A 143 20.41 17.44 -26.03
CA ILE A 143 21.28 18.61 -26.26
C ILE A 143 22.56 18.52 -25.41
N LEU A 144 22.42 18.09 -24.14
CA LEU A 144 23.54 18.00 -23.21
C LEU A 144 24.33 16.68 -23.34
N GLY A 145 23.81 15.70 -24.13
CA GLY A 145 24.44 14.39 -24.27
C GLY A 145 24.33 13.53 -22.98
N VAL A 146 23.27 13.73 -22.20
CA VAL A 146 23.00 13.02 -20.95
C VAL A 146 21.82 12.08 -21.16
N GLU A 147 21.95 10.83 -20.73
CA GLU A 147 20.84 9.85 -20.83
C GLU A 147 19.88 10.03 -19.66
N LEU A 148 18.58 10.11 -19.96
CA LEU A 148 17.51 10.03 -18.95
C LEU A 148 17.23 8.58 -18.61
N PRO A 149 17.09 8.24 -17.32
CA PRO A 149 16.67 6.90 -16.94
C PRO A 149 15.25 6.64 -17.44
N ASN A 150 15.06 5.45 -18.02
CA ASN A 150 13.77 5.04 -18.56
C ASN A 150 13.41 3.62 -18.12
N PRO A 151 12.56 3.46 -17.10
CA PRO A 151 12.17 2.14 -16.58
C PRO A 151 11.55 1.20 -17.62
N SER A 152 10.86 1.75 -18.63
CA SER A 152 10.21 0.95 -19.69
C SER A 152 11.18 0.31 -20.68
N MET A 153 12.45 0.71 -20.63
CA MET A 153 13.52 0.22 -21.53
C MET A 153 14.41 -0.83 -20.89
N ILE A 154 14.11 -1.25 -19.66
CA ILE A 154 14.86 -2.28 -18.95
C ILE A 154 14.60 -3.62 -19.63
N ASP A 155 15.66 -4.25 -20.16
CA ASP A 155 15.65 -5.51 -20.90
C ASP A 155 16.59 -6.58 -20.32
N GLU A 156 17.25 -6.28 -19.18
CA GLU A 156 18.04 -7.22 -18.40
C GLU A 156 17.62 -7.19 -16.92
N SER A 157 17.96 -8.25 -16.18
CA SER A 157 17.67 -8.33 -14.74
C SER A 157 18.40 -7.26 -13.95
N VAL A 158 17.65 -6.40 -13.26
CA VAL A 158 18.18 -5.26 -12.49
C VAL A 158 17.52 -5.11 -11.12
N VAL A 159 18.22 -4.43 -10.24
CA VAL A 159 17.65 -3.82 -9.04
C VAL A 159 17.56 -2.31 -9.25
N ILE A 160 16.37 -1.76 -9.07
CA ILE A 160 16.15 -0.32 -9.20
C ILE A 160 16.62 0.39 -7.93
N VAL A 161 17.43 1.43 -8.13
CA VAL A 161 17.95 2.29 -7.08
C VAL A 161 17.51 3.72 -7.35
N GLY A 162 16.75 4.31 -6.43
CA GLY A 162 16.19 5.66 -6.60
C GLY A 162 16.12 6.45 -5.30
N ASN A 163 15.76 7.73 -5.43
CA ASN A 163 15.48 8.53 -4.23
C ASN A 163 14.16 8.08 -3.60
N ASP A 164 13.12 7.95 -4.42
CA ASP A 164 11.82 7.31 -4.15
C ASP A 164 11.31 6.70 -5.45
N LEU A 165 10.23 5.94 -5.40
CA LEU A 165 9.54 5.42 -6.57
C LEU A 165 8.12 5.99 -6.60
N THR A 166 7.81 6.73 -7.64
CA THR A 166 6.47 7.27 -7.86
C THR A 166 5.53 6.19 -8.42
N PRO A 167 4.20 6.40 -8.34
CA PRO A 167 3.23 5.53 -9.01
C PRO A 167 3.50 5.38 -10.52
N SER A 168 3.89 6.47 -11.18
CA SER A 168 4.23 6.47 -12.61
C SER A 168 5.48 5.67 -12.92
N ASP A 169 6.50 5.72 -12.07
CA ASP A 169 7.71 4.92 -12.23
C ASP A 169 7.38 3.43 -12.13
N THR A 170 6.63 3.05 -11.10
CA THR A 170 6.28 1.65 -10.83
C THR A 170 5.33 1.05 -11.88
N ALA A 171 4.43 1.86 -12.45
CA ALA A 171 3.52 1.41 -13.50
C ALA A 171 4.23 1.07 -14.82
N GLN A 172 5.41 1.65 -15.06
CA GLN A 172 6.21 1.43 -16.26
C GLN A 172 7.21 0.27 -16.14
N LEU A 173 7.33 -0.35 -14.96
CA LEU A 173 8.30 -1.40 -14.72
C LEU A 173 7.90 -2.74 -15.35
N ASN A 174 8.84 -3.36 -16.05
CA ASN A 174 8.68 -4.74 -16.47
C ASN A 174 9.08 -5.68 -15.33
N LYS A 175 8.08 -6.37 -14.74
CA LYS A 175 8.25 -7.32 -13.63
C LYS A 175 9.18 -8.48 -13.94
N GLU A 176 9.38 -8.83 -15.22
CA GLU A 176 10.26 -9.90 -15.64
C GLU A 176 11.74 -9.56 -15.35
N PHE A 177 12.10 -8.28 -15.48
CA PHE A 177 13.48 -7.82 -15.36
C PHE A 177 13.78 -7.15 -14.02
N VAL A 178 12.77 -6.57 -13.36
CA VAL A 178 12.98 -5.91 -12.07
C VAL A 178 12.98 -6.92 -10.93
N GLN A 179 14.17 -7.15 -10.38
CA GLN A 179 14.39 -8.16 -9.32
C GLN A 179 14.29 -7.59 -7.91
N GLY A 180 14.40 -6.28 -7.74
CA GLY A 180 14.37 -5.63 -6.44
C GLY A 180 14.35 -4.11 -6.50
N PHE A 181 14.10 -3.48 -5.35
CA PHE A 181 14.14 -2.03 -5.16
C PHE A 181 14.99 -1.62 -3.97
N ALA A 182 15.68 -0.48 -4.09
CA ALA A 182 16.34 0.18 -2.97
C ALA A 182 16.17 1.71 -3.08
N THR A 183 15.62 2.37 -2.04
CA THR A 183 15.34 3.81 -2.07
C THR A 183 15.97 4.56 -0.91
N ASN A 184 16.34 5.85 -1.14
CA ASN A 184 16.87 6.73 -0.09
C ASN A 184 15.83 7.03 0.98
N ILE A 185 14.61 7.37 0.57
CA ILE A 185 13.51 7.74 1.44
C ILE A 185 12.43 6.66 1.44
N GLY A 186 11.50 6.79 2.35
CA GLY A 186 10.36 5.86 2.50
C GLY A 186 10.40 5.12 3.83
N GLY A 187 9.22 4.67 4.23
CA GLY A 187 8.98 3.82 5.39
C GLY A 187 8.16 2.59 4.99
N ARG A 188 7.81 1.75 5.94
CA ARG A 188 7.00 0.52 5.69
C ARG A 188 5.63 0.80 5.05
N THR A 189 5.12 2.01 5.20
CA THR A 189 3.84 2.47 4.65
C THR A 189 3.98 3.37 3.43
N SER A 190 5.20 3.62 2.94
CA SER A 190 5.43 4.42 1.73
C SER A 190 4.85 3.72 0.50
N HIS A 191 4.58 4.50 -0.55
CA HIS A 191 4.06 3.98 -1.82
C HIS A 191 4.97 2.89 -2.39
N SER A 192 6.28 3.14 -2.44
CA SER A 192 7.29 2.18 -2.90
C SER A 192 7.29 0.87 -2.10
N ALA A 193 7.08 0.93 -0.77
CA ALA A 193 6.97 -0.26 0.08
C ALA A 193 5.66 -1.05 -0.18
N ILE A 194 4.54 -0.36 -0.34
CA ILE A 194 3.25 -0.98 -0.65
C ILE A 194 3.31 -1.66 -2.02
N MET A 195 3.84 -0.97 -3.02
CA MET A 195 3.97 -1.50 -4.37
C MET A 195 4.91 -2.71 -4.44
N SER A 196 6.06 -2.67 -3.75
CA SER A 196 6.99 -3.79 -3.75
C SER A 196 6.38 -5.06 -3.14
N ARG A 197 5.58 -4.92 -2.08
CA ARG A 197 4.80 -6.04 -1.52
C ARG A 197 3.74 -6.56 -2.49
N SER A 198 2.99 -5.67 -3.13
CA SER A 198 1.99 -6.04 -4.13
C SER A 198 2.60 -6.74 -5.36
N LEU A 199 3.81 -6.36 -5.73
CA LEU A 199 4.57 -6.98 -6.82
C LEU A 199 5.34 -8.23 -6.37
N GLU A 200 5.39 -8.51 -5.07
CA GLU A 200 6.24 -9.56 -4.45
C GLU A 200 7.73 -9.45 -4.82
N ILE A 201 8.23 -8.24 -4.94
CA ILE A 201 9.63 -7.93 -5.29
C ILE A 201 10.37 -7.50 -4.02
N PRO A 202 11.55 -8.09 -3.71
CA PRO A 202 12.37 -7.68 -2.58
C PRO A 202 12.65 -6.19 -2.57
N ALA A 203 12.42 -5.53 -1.43
CA ALA A 203 12.61 -4.09 -1.37
C ALA A 203 13.13 -3.60 -0.02
N ILE A 204 13.99 -2.59 -0.10
CA ILE A 204 14.53 -1.85 1.04
C ILE A 204 14.31 -0.35 0.80
N VAL A 205 13.71 0.31 1.78
CA VAL A 205 13.46 1.76 1.73
C VAL A 205 14.18 2.48 2.87
N GLY A 206 14.27 3.81 2.80
CA GLY A 206 14.85 4.60 3.89
C GLY A 206 16.36 4.40 4.10
N THR A 207 17.11 4.06 3.07
CA THR A 207 18.57 3.87 3.14
C THR A 207 19.35 5.18 3.29
N LYS A 208 18.69 6.32 3.07
CA LYS A 208 19.18 7.70 3.17
C LYS A 208 20.19 8.10 2.08
N SER A 209 21.08 7.21 1.63
CA SER A 209 22.21 7.58 0.76
C SER A 209 22.50 6.60 -0.37
N ILE A 210 21.64 5.61 -0.63
CA ILE A 210 21.92 4.55 -1.61
C ILE A 210 22.25 5.11 -3.01
N THR A 211 21.58 6.17 -3.45
CA THR A 211 21.79 6.78 -4.76
C THR A 211 23.15 7.46 -4.91
N GLN A 212 23.82 7.78 -3.79
CA GLN A 212 25.16 8.38 -3.78
C GLN A 212 26.27 7.31 -3.71
N GLU A 213 25.92 6.12 -3.28
CA GLU A 213 26.84 5.03 -2.97
C GLU A 213 26.90 3.98 -4.08
N VAL A 214 25.88 3.95 -4.96
CA VAL A 214 25.74 2.99 -6.06
C VAL A 214 25.93 3.71 -7.39
N LYS A 215 26.63 3.07 -8.31
CA LYS A 215 26.77 3.53 -9.71
C LYS A 215 25.92 2.66 -10.62
N GLN A 216 25.54 3.23 -11.77
CA GLN A 216 24.85 2.48 -12.83
C GLN A 216 25.66 1.22 -13.18
N GLY A 217 25.01 0.06 -13.11
CA GLY A 217 25.60 -1.25 -13.43
C GLY A 217 26.41 -1.91 -12.31
N ASP A 218 26.57 -1.27 -11.14
CA ASP A 218 27.19 -1.94 -9.98
C ASP A 218 26.38 -3.20 -9.62
N MET A 219 27.08 -4.29 -9.27
CA MET A 219 26.40 -5.47 -8.72
C MET A 219 25.92 -5.17 -7.30
N ILE A 220 24.65 -5.42 -7.02
CA ILE A 220 24.08 -5.22 -5.69
C ILE A 220 23.24 -6.40 -5.24
N ILE A 221 23.20 -6.57 -3.92
CA ILE A 221 22.30 -7.50 -3.24
C ILE A 221 21.30 -6.68 -2.43
N VAL A 222 20.02 -6.97 -2.58
CA VAL A 222 18.94 -6.42 -1.76
C VAL A 222 18.36 -7.53 -0.91
N ASP A 223 18.59 -7.47 0.40
CA ASP A 223 18.08 -8.42 1.37
C ASP A 223 16.86 -7.83 2.09
N GLY A 224 15.69 -7.99 1.49
CA GLY A 224 14.41 -7.54 2.03
C GLY A 224 13.97 -8.25 3.31
N LEU A 225 14.67 -9.31 3.73
CA LEU A 225 14.41 -9.99 5.01
C LEU A 225 15.08 -9.27 6.18
N ASN A 226 16.29 -8.73 5.97
CA ASN A 226 17.09 -8.12 7.03
C ASN A 226 17.21 -6.59 6.90
N GLY A 227 16.78 -6.00 5.79
CA GLY A 227 16.95 -4.57 5.52
C GLY A 227 18.39 -4.19 5.09
N ASP A 228 19.10 -5.11 4.45
CA ASP A 228 20.50 -4.95 4.06
C ASP A 228 20.66 -4.79 2.54
N VAL A 229 21.36 -3.74 2.11
CA VAL A 229 21.84 -3.61 0.73
C VAL A 229 23.35 -3.75 0.73
N ILE A 230 23.89 -4.65 -0.09
CA ILE A 230 25.32 -4.85 -0.27
C ILE A 230 25.70 -4.39 -1.67
N VAL A 231 26.57 -3.38 -1.73
CA VAL A 231 27.08 -2.80 -2.98
C VAL A 231 28.42 -3.42 -3.31
N ASN A 232 28.59 -3.86 -4.56
CA ASN A 232 29.79 -4.53 -5.05
C ASN A 232 30.22 -5.69 -4.14
N PRO A 233 29.31 -6.70 -3.95
CA PRO A 233 29.56 -7.85 -3.07
C PRO A 233 30.80 -8.64 -3.48
N THR A 234 31.47 -9.22 -2.50
CA THR A 234 32.53 -10.21 -2.73
C THR A 234 31.96 -11.52 -3.27
N GLU A 235 32.81 -12.39 -3.79
CA GLU A 235 32.40 -13.71 -4.29
C GLU A 235 31.78 -14.56 -3.17
N ASP A 236 32.34 -14.52 -1.96
CA ASP A 236 31.80 -15.21 -0.78
C ASP A 236 30.41 -14.69 -0.40
N GLU A 237 30.20 -13.36 -0.43
CA GLU A 237 28.89 -12.75 -0.17
C GLU A 237 27.87 -13.14 -1.25
N LEU A 238 28.27 -13.16 -2.52
CA LEU A 238 27.39 -13.61 -3.62
C LEU A 238 26.94 -15.06 -3.41
N ILE A 239 27.85 -15.95 -3.08
CA ILE A 239 27.52 -17.36 -2.80
C ILE A 239 26.56 -17.48 -1.61
N ALA A 240 26.88 -16.81 -0.51
CA ALA A 240 26.05 -16.84 0.69
C ALA A 240 24.62 -16.32 0.45
N TYR A 241 24.48 -15.24 -0.33
CA TYR A 241 23.16 -14.67 -0.64
C TYR A 241 22.43 -15.40 -1.76
N GLN A 242 23.12 -16.08 -2.67
CA GLN A 242 22.50 -17.05 -3.58
C GLN A 242 21.87 -18.21 -2.81
N ASP A 243 22.62 -18.83 -1.89
CA ASP A 243 22.10 -19.87 -1.00
C ASP A 243 20.88 -19.37 -0.19
N LYS A 244 20.96 -18.14 0.35
CA LYS A 244 19.85 -17.53 1.08
C LYS A 244 18.61 -17.34 0.20
N ARG A 245 18.79 -16.88 -1.03
CA ARG A 245 17.73 -16.72 -2.02
C ARG A 245 17.08 -18.05 -2.38
N GLU A 246 17.89 -19.08 -2.64
CA GLU A 246 17.40 -20.42 -2.97
C GLU A 246 16.60 -21.03 -1.82
N ARG A 247 17.08 -20.88 -0.57
CA ARG A 247 16.33 -21.30 0.62
C ARG A 247 15.00 -20.56 0.76
N TYR A 248 15.00 -19.26 0.52
CA TYR A 248 13.76 -18.46 0.56
C TYR A 248 12.73 -18.97 -0.47
N PHE A 249 13.15 -19.21 -1.72
CA PHE A 249 12.24 -19.74 -2.73
C PHE A 249 11.81 -21.19 -2.46
N ALA A 250 12.71 -22.01 -1.92
CA ALA A 250 12.36 -23.37 -1.50
C ALA A 250 11.32 -23.34 -0.37
N ASP A 251 11.52 -22.49 0.65
CA ASP A 251 10.55 -22.31 1.73
C ASP A 251 9.21 -21.78 1.23
N LYS A 252 9.23 -20.78 0.32
CA LYS A 252 8.01 -20.28 -0.33
C LYS A 252 7.26 -21.38 -1.08
N LYS A 253 7.98 -22.27 -1.77
CA LYS A 253 7.39 -23.41 -2.48
C LYS A 253 6.80 -24.45 -1.51
N GLU A 254 7.45 -24.70 -0.39
CA GLU A 254 6.91 -25.58 0.66
C GLU A 254 5.65 -24.96 1.30
N LEU A 255 5.65 -23.64 1.54
CA LEU A 255 4.47 -22.93 2.03
C LEU A 255 3.27 -23.05 1.07
N GLN A 256 3.50 -23.00 -0.25
CA GLN A 256 2.43 -23.14 -1.23
C GLN A 256 1.70 -24.50 -1.16
N LYS A 257 2.33 -25.54 -0.65
CA LYS A 257 1.68 -26.84 -0.40
C LYS A 257 0.59 -26.75 0.68
N LEU A 258 0.66 -25.73 1.53
CA LEU A 258 -0.31 -25.48 2.60
C LEU A 258 -1.52 -24.66 2.13
N ARG A 259 -1.55 -24.21 0.88
CA ARG A 259 -2.60 -23.33 0.35
C ARG A 259 -4.01 -23.84 0.63
N ASP A 260 -4.25 -25.11 0.32
CA ASP A 260 -5.56 -25.74 0.45
C ASP A 260 -5.66 -26.61 1.74
N ALA A 261 -4.67 -26.51 2.63
CA ALA A 261 -4.67 -27.23 3.89
C ALA A 261 -5.53 -26.51 4.94
N ASP A 262 -6.14 -27.28 5.82
CA ASP A 262 -6.82 -26.72 7.00
C ASP A 262 -5.80 -26.08 7.96
N THR A 263 -6.26 -25.06 8.65
CA THR A 263 -5.51 -24.46 9.76
C THR A 263 -5.95 -25.14 11.05
N VAL A 264 -5.15 -26.08 11.54
CA VAL A 264 -5.51 -26.95 12.68
C VAL A 264 -4.30 -27.11 13.58
N THR A 265 -4.45 -26.79 14.87
CA THR A 265 -3.40 -27.01 15.88
C THR A 265 -3.10 -28.49 16.08
N VAL A 266 -1.94 -28.82 16.69
CA VAL A 266 -1.57 -30.23 16.95
C VAL A 266 -2.54 -30.96 17.88
N ASP A 267 -3.30 -30.22 18.69
CA ASP A 267 -4.35 -30.73 19.56
C ASP A 267 -5.76 -30.67 18.93
N GLY A 268 -5.84 -30.42 17.61
CA GLY A 268 -7.04 -30.61 16.80
C GLY A 268 -8.03 -29.44 16.81
N VAL A 269 -7.63 -28.25 17.21
CA VAL A 269 -8.47 -27.07 17.17
C VAL A 269 -8.33 -26.37 15.82
N HIS A 270 -9.47 -26.11 15.16
CA HIS A 270 -9.53 -25.37 13.91
C HIS A 270 -9.51 -23.87 14.16
N GLU A 271 -8.67 -23.15 13.43
CA GLU A 271 -8.56 -21.70 13.46
C GLU A 271 -8.85 -21.13 12.06
N GLU A 272 -9.37 -19.90 12.00
CA GLU A 272 -9.68 -19.24 10.73
C GLU A 272 -8.60 -18.20 10.37
N LEU A 273 -8.02 -18.35 9.17
CA LEU A 273 -7.08 -17.39 8.60
C LEU A 273 -7.75 -16.61 7.47
N ALA A 274 -7.93 -15.31 7.68
CA ALA A 274 -8.56 -14.41 6.74
C ALA A 274 -7.57 -13.38 6.17
N ALA A 275 -7.92 -12.78 5.05
CA ALA A 275 -7.12 -11.74 4.42
C ALA A 275 -7.67 -10.34 4.71
N ASN A 276 -6.77 -9.36 4.79
CA ASN A 276 -7.09 -7.95 4.70
C ASN A 276 -6.96 -7.48 3.25
N ILE A 277 -7.96 -6.77 2.73
CA ILE A 277 -7.95 -6.19 1.39
C ILE A 277 -8.30 -4.71 1.42
N GLY A 278 -7.86 -3.98 0.38
CA GLY A 278 -8.25 -2.60 0.12
C GLY A 278 -9.17 -2.47 -1.09
N THR A 279 -8.98 -3.29 -2.10
CA THR A 279 -9.74 -3.25 -3.36
C THR A 279 -10.02 -4.66 -3.87
N PRO A 280 -10.96 -4.85 -4.81
CA PRO A 280 -11.16 -6.13 -5.49
C PRO A 280 -9.90 -6.65 -6.22
N ASN A 281 -8.97 -5.76 -6.60
CA ASN A 281 -7.71 -6.15 -7.23
C ASN A 281 -6.79 -7.00 -6.33
N ASP A 282 -7.05 -7.04 -5.02
CA ASP A 282 -6.30 -7.86 -4.07
C ASP A 282 -6.75 -9.34 -4.08
N LEU A 283 -7.92 -9.65 -4.67
CA LEU A 283 -8.51 -10.98 -4.69
C LEU A 283 -7.61 -12.10 -5.24
N PRO A 284 -6.87 -11.91 -6.34
CA PRO A 284 -5.95 -12.94 -6.81
C PRO A 284 -4.96 -13.38 -5.73
N GLY A 285 -4.36 -12.44 -5.01
CA GLY A 285 -3.43 -12.73 -3.89
C GLY A 285 -4.13 -13.44 -2.72
N VAL A 286 -5.36 -13.08 -2.41
CA VAL A 286 -6.19 -13.75 -1.37
C VAL A 286 -6.41 -15.22 -1.70
N ILE A 287 -6.80 -15.50 -2.95
CA ILE A 287 -7.08 -16.86 -3.42
C ILE A 287 -5.79 -17.68 -3.53
N GLU A 288 -4.72 -17.08 -4.07
CA GLU A 288 -3.42 -17.75 -4.23
C GLU A 288 -2.79 -18.17 -2.90
N ASN A 289 -2.99 -17.39 -1.84
CA ASN A 289 -2.51 -17.71 -0.50
C ASN A 289 -3.51 -18.51 0.35
N GLY A 290 -4.61 -18.97 -0.24
CA GLY A 290 -5.54 -19.89 0.42
C GLY A 290 -6.25 -19.31 1.64
N ALA A 291 -6.64 -18.03 1.59
CA ALA A 291 -7.42 -17.41 2.65
C ALA A 291 -8.77 -18.09 2.84
N GLN A 292 -9.18 -18.27 4.10
CA GLN A 292 -10.43 -18.89 4.46
C GLN A 292 -11.60 -17.88 4.49
N GLY A 293 -11.28 -16.58 4.44
CA GLY A 293 -12.24 -15.49 4.41
C GLY A 293 -11.53 -14.15 4.14
N ILE A 294 -12.30 -13.08 4.18
CA ILE A 294 -11.81 -11.70 4.25
C ILE A 294 -12.25 -11.14 5.60
N GLY A 295 -11.31 -10.92 6.50
CA GLY A 295 -11.59 -10.39 7.84
C GLY A 295 -11.58 -8.87 7.91
N LEU A 296 -11.05 -8.21 6.86
CA LEU A 296 -11.12 -6.77 6.70
C LEU A 296 -11.11 -6.35 5.23
N TYR A 297 -12.23 -5.82 4.76
CA TYR A 297 -12.28 -5.02 3.55
C TYR A 297 -12.32 -3.54 3.91
N ARG A 298 -11.25 -2.81 3.59
CA ARG A 298 -11.09 -1.38 3.87
C ARG A 298 -11.75 -0.58 2.78
N THR A 299 -12.95 -0.08 3.04
CA THR A 299 -13.76 0.61 2.03
C THR A 299 -13.27 2.00 1.69
N GLU A 300 -12.41 2.60 2.50
CA GLU A 300 -11.84 3.93 2.23
C GLU A 300 -11.12 4.03 0.90
N PHE A 301 -10.55 2.94 0.37
CA PHE A 301 -9.90 2.93 -0.94
C PHE A 301 -10.87 3.19 -2.11
N LEU A 302 -12.18 2.96 -1.92
CA LEU A 302 -13.20 3.34 -2.90
C LEU A 302 -13.44 4.87 -2.96
N TYR A 303 -13.08 5.57 -1.90
CA TYR A 303 -13.26 7.01 -1.74
C TYR A 303 -12.00 7.80 -2.05
N MET A 304 -10.82 7.20 -1.91
CA MET A 304 -9.53 7.85 -2.11
C MET A 304 -9.15 7.89 -3.61
N GLY A 305 -8.30 8.89 -3.97
CA GLY A 305 -7.74 8.98 -5.33
C GLY A 305 -8.76 9.37 -6.40
N ARG A 306 -9.82 10.10 -6.04
CA ARG A 306 -10.88 10.56 -6.94
C ARG A 306 -11.37 11.96 -6.51
N ASP A 307 -12.12 12.61 -7.38
CA ASP A 307 -12.57 14.00 -7.18
C ASP A 307 -14.00 14.11 -6.64
N GLN A 308 -14.70 12.97 -6.47
CA GLN A 308 -16.08 12.93 -5.99
C GLN A 308 -16.37 11.65 -5.22
N MET A 309 -17.42 11.67 -4.39
CA MET A 309 -17.91 10.49 -3.67
C MET A 309 -18.23 9.34 -4.62
N PRO A 310 -17.89 8.07 -4.26
CA PRO A 310 -18.39 6.93 -4.98
C PRO A 310 -19.91 6.84 -4.87
N THR A 311 -20.57 6.55 -5.98
CA THR A 311 -22.02 6.33 -6.00
C THR A 311 -22.39 5.02 -5.28
N GLU A 312 -23.68 4.87 -4.93
CA GLU A 312 -24.19 3.61 -4.39
C GLU A 312 -23.90 2.44 -5.33
N GLU A 313 -24.03 2.65 -6.65
CA GLU A 313 -23.81 1.62 -7.66
C GLU A 313 -22.35 1.21 -7.78
N GLU A 314 -21.41 2.15 -7.80
CA GLU A 314 -19.98 1.85 -7.82
C GLU A 314 -19.56 1.03 -6.58
N GLN A 315 -20.08 1.40 -5.41
CA GLN A 315 -19.83 0.66 -4.17
C GLN A 315 -20.46 -0.74 -4.23
N PHE A 316 -21.70 -0.84 -4.70
CA PHE A 316 -22.40 -2.12 -4.84
C PHE A 316 -21.64 -3.10 -5.73
N GLU A 317 -21.18 -2.68 -6.90
CA GLU A 317 -20.43 -3.54 -7.81
C GLU A 317 -19.11 -4.00 -7.18
N ALA A 318 -18.39 -3.13 -6.47
CA ALA A 318 -17.14 -3.51 -5.78
C ALA A 318 -17.38 -4.54 -4.65
N TYR A 319 -18.44 -4.37 -3.86
CA TYR A 319 -18.77 -5.33 -2.79
C TYR A 319 -19.25 -6.68 -3.35
N LYS A 320 -20.08 -6.64 -4.38
CA LYS A 320 -20.58 -7.82 -5.09
C LYS A 320 -19.43 -8.65 -5.67
N GLU A 321 -18.49 -8.00 -6.38
CA GLU A 321 -17.33 -8.69 -6.96
C GLU A 321 -16.54 -9.47 -5.89
N VAL A 322 -16.31 -8.87 -4.73
CA VAL A 322 -15.59 -9.53 -3.63
C VAL A 322 -16.40 -10.70 -3.06
N LEU A 323 -17.71 -10.51 -2.84
CA LEU A 323 -18.58 -11.56 -2.29
C LEU A 323 -18.69 -12.76 -3.23
N GLU A 324 -18.86 -12.53 -4.53
CA GLU A 324 -18.91 -13.58 -5.55
C GLU A 324 -17.58 -14.35 -5.63
N ALA A 325 -16.45 -13.64 -5.66
CA ALA A 325 -15.12 -14.25 -5.73
C ALA A 325 -14.79 -15.12 -4.51
N MET A 326 -15.31 -14.76 -3.33
CA MET A 326 -15.08 -15.53 -2.11
C MET A 326 -15.95 -16.79 -1.99
N GLY A 327 -16.93 -16.98 -2.89
CA GLY A 327 -17.67 -18.23 -3.03
C GLY A 327 -18.34 -18.73 -1.74
N GLY A 328 -18.98 -17.85 -0.98
CA GLY A 328 -19.65 -18.15 0.29
C GLY A 328 -18.78 -18.17 1.54
N LYS A 329 -17.47 -17.95 1.40
CA LYS A 329 -16.59 -17.66 2.55
C LYS A 329 -16.94 -16.29 3.15
N ARG A 330 -16.71 -16.12 4.45
CA ARG A 330 -16.99 -14.88 5.17
C ARG A 330 -16.24 -13.68 4.58
N VAL A 331 -16.93 -12.56 4.43
CA VAL A 331 -16.36 -11.27 4.05
C VAL A 331 -16.80 -10.22 5.05
N VAL A 332 -15.88 -9.72 5.86
CA VAL A 332 -16.11 -8.62 6.80
C VAL A 332 -15.78 -7.31 6.10
N VAL A 333 -16.79 -6.49 5.86
CA VAL A 333 -16.65 -5.17 5.25
C VAL A 333 -16.73 -4.11 6.33
N ARG A 334 -15.68 -3.32 6.46
CA ARG A 334 -15.64 -2.16 7.37
C ARG A 334 -16.27 -0.96 6.67
N THR A 335 -17.24 -0.32 7.31
CA THR A 335 -17.77 0.95 6.83
C THR A 335 -16.70 2.04 6.85
N LEU A 336 -16.97 3.16 6.22
CA LEU A 336 -16.00 4.23 5.96
C LEU A 336 -15.19 4.62 7.21
N ASP A 337 -13.87 4.59 7.08
CA ASP A 337 -12.89 5.05 8.08
C ASP A 337 -12.01 6.15 7.49
N ILE A 338 -12.60 7.33 7.28
CA ILE A 338 -11.95 8.57 6.81
C ILE A 338 -11.84 9.56 7.97
N GLY A 339 -10.82 10.39 7.93
CA GLY A 339 -10.38 11.30 8.99
C GLY A 339 -9.06 10.82 9.62
N GLY A 340 -8.51 11.58 10.52
CA GLY A 340 -7.18 11.31 11.08
C GLY A 340 -6.07 11.62 10.07
N ASP A 341 -5.44 10.59 9.52
CA ASP A 341 -4.39 10.67 8.51
C ASP A 341 -4.89 10.53 7.05
N LYS A 342 -6.20 10.32 6.88
CA LYS A 342 -6.83 10.11 5.57
C LYS A 342 -7.74 11.28 5.23
N GLU A 343 -7.35 12.04 4.23
CA GLU A 343 -8.12 13.19 3.73
C GLU A 343 -8.70 12.90 2.35
N LEU A 344 -9.86 13.46 2.07
CA LEU A 344 -10.51 13.46 0.76
C LEU A 344 -10.61 14.89 0.27
N SER A 345 -10.05 15.19 -0.90
CA SER A 345 -10.00 16.55 -1.46
C SER A 345 -11.38 17.20 -1.67
N TYR A 346 -12.40 16.37 -1.87
CA TYR A 346 -13.78 16.80 -2.11
C TYR A 346 -14.64 16.81 -0.82
N LEU A 347 -14.10 16.45 0.33
CA LEU A 347 -14.79 16.45 1.62
C LEU A 347 -14.13 17.47 2.55
N ASN A 348 -14.80 18.60 2.76
CA ASN A 348 -14.32 19.64 3.67
C ASN A 348 -14.53 19.20 5.12
N LEU A 349 -13.52 18.54 5.69
CA LEU A 349 -13.49 18.23 7.11
C LEU A 349 -12.92 19.42 7.90
N PRO A 350 -13.41 19.67 9.12
CA PRO A 350 -12.85 20.70 9.97
C PRO A 350 -11.39 20.37 10.35
N GLU A 351 -10.54 21.37 10.37
CA GLU A 351 -9.21 21.26 10.93
C GLU A 351 -9.30 20.99 12.45
N GLU A 352 -8.64 19.94 12.91
CA GLU A 352 -8.65 19.52 14.31
C GLU A 352 -7.24 19.46 14.88
N MET A 353 -7.07 19.82 16.14
CA MET A 353 -5.75 19.76 16.80
C MET A 353 -5.27 18.32 17.03
N ASN A 354 -6.17 17.37 17.14
CA ASN A 354 -5.88 15.94 17.33
C ASN A 354 -6.79 15.10 16.41
N PRO A 355 -6.51 15.07 15.10
CA PRO A 355 -7.39 14.44 14.10
C PRO A 355 -7.73 12.97 14.40
N PHE A 356 -6.78 12.19 14.97
CA PHE A 356 -7.04 10.81 15.35
C PHE A 356 -8.06 10.64 16.51
N LEU A 357 -8.26 11.69 17.31
CA LEU A 357 -9.25 11.72 18.40
C LEU A 357 -10.54 12.43 17.99
N GLY A 358 -10.63 12.92 16.77
CA GLY A 358 -11.64 13.83 16.30
C GLY A 358 -12.76 13.22 15.47
N TYR A 359 -13.20 13.99 14.49
CA TYR A 359 -14.35 13.75 13.63
C TYR A 359 -13.97 12.79 12.48
N ARG A 360 -13.99 11.48 12.76
CA ARG A 360 -13.63 10.43 11.81
C ARG A 360 -14.56 9.21 11.89
N ALA A 361 -14.55 8.40 10.85
CA ALA A 361 -15.19 7.08 10.78
C ALA A 361 -16.68 7.13 11.16
N ILE A 362 -17.13 6.33 12.13
CA ILE A 362 -18.53 6.27 12.53
C ILE A 362 -19.07 7.62 13.01
N ARG A 363 -18.25 8.46 13.62
CA ARG A 363 -18.64 9.81 14.07
C ARG A 363 -19.03 10.70 12.89
N LEU A 364 -18.24 10.64 11.81
CA LEU A 364 -18.53 11.31 10.55
C LEU A 364 -19.79 10.72 9.90
N CYS A 365 -19.88 9.38 9.83
CA CYS A 365 -20.98 8.69 9.18
C CYS A 365 -22.34 8.96 9.85
N LEU A 366 -22.40 9.00 11.17
CA LEU A 366 -23.63 9.31 11.92
C LEU A 366 -24.08 10.78 11.72
N ALA A 367 -23.12 11.70 11.63
CA ALA A 367 -23.42 13.12 11.44
C ALA A 367 -23.72 13.46 9.96
N GLN A 368 -23.12 12.76 9.00
CA GLN A 368 -23.31 12.96 7.55
C GLN A 368 -23.93 11.70 6.92
N GLN A 369 -25.21 11.55 7.10
CA GLN A 369 -25.94 10.36 6.66
C GLN A 369 -26.07 10.25 5.12
N ASP A 370 -25.88 11.34 4.40
CA ASP A 370 -25.76 11.36 2.94
C ASP A 370 -24.53 10.60 2.42
N ILE A 371 -23.49 10.45 3.25
CA ILE A 371 -22.34 9.60 2.99
C ILE A 371 -22.62 8.16 3.45
N PHE A 372 -23.23 7.99 4.62
CA PHE A 372 -23.37 6.70 5.28
C PHE A 372 -24.47 5.82 4.65
N ARG A 373 -25.65 6.41 4.34
CA ARG A 373 -26.79 5.66 3.80
C ARG A 373 -26.49 5.01 2.45
N PRO A 374 -25.86 5.67 1.44
CA PRO A 374 -25.49 5.02 0.19
C PRO A 374 -24.56 3.83 0.38
N GLN A 375 -23.59 3.90 1.32
CA GLN A 375 -22.71 2.79 1.64
C GLN A 375 -23.49 1.60 2.23
N LEU A 376 -24.36 1.85 3.20
CA LEU A 376 -25.18 0.79 3.82
C LEU A 376 -26.13 0.15 2.80
N ARG A 377 -26.74 0.93 1.92
CA ARG A 377 -27.60 0.44 0.84
C ARG A 377 -26.83 -0.45 -0.13
N ALA A 378 -25.64 -0.02 -0.55
CA ALA A 378 -24.76 -0.79 -1.42
C ALA A 378 -24.38 -2.14 -0.78
N LEU A 379 -24.01 -2.14 0.50
CA LEU A 379 -23.71 -3.36 1.26
C LEU A 379 -24.90 -4.29 1.37
N LEU A 380 -26.06 -3.75 1.72
CA LEU A 380 -27.31 -4.54 1.85
C LEU A 380 -27.70 -5.17 0.50
N ARG A 381 -27.64 -4.43 -0.60
CA ARG A 381 -27.88 -4.95 -1.96
C ARG A 381 -26.88 -6.04 -2.34
N ALA A 382 -25.61 -5.90 -1.97
CA ALA A 382 -24.59 -6.88 -2.25
C ALA A 382 -24.71 -8.18 -1.43
N SER A 383 -25.45 -8.16 -0.32
CA SER A 383 -25.52 -9.26 0.65
C SER A 383 -26.05 -10.60 0.09
N VAL A 384 -26.76 -10.60 -1.02
CA VAL A 384 -27.28 -11.81 -1.66
C VAL A 384 -26.24 -12.57 -2.50
N TYR A 385 -25.08 -11.96 -2.74
CA TYR A 385 -24.00 -12.53 -3.56
C TYR A 385 -22.95 -13.31 -2.78
N GLY A 386 -23.04 -13.34 -1.44
CA GLY A 386 -22.11 -14.09 -0.59
C GLY A 386 -22.37 -13.89 0.90
N LYS A 387 -21.46 -14.37 1.74
CA LYS A 387 -21.58 -14.26 3.20
C LYS A 387 -21.02 -12.91 3.68
N LEU A 388 -21.87 -11.89 3.75
CA LEU A 388 -21.51 -10.54 4.16
C LEU A 388 -21.61 -10.37 5.68
N ASN A 389 -20.55 -9.83 6.27
CA ASN A 389 -20.55 -9.28 7.62
C ASN A 389 -20.22 -7.79 7.55
N ILE A 390 -20.90 -6.96 8.33
CA ILE A 390 -20.68 -5.50 8.34
C ILE A 390 -20.07 -5.10 9.68
N MET A 391 -19.01 -4.30 9.63
CA MET A 391 -18.26 -3.86 10.80
C MET A 391 -18.18 -2.34 10.87
N PHE A 392 -18.57 -1.76 12.00
CA PHE A 392 -18.43 -0.34 12.25
C PHE A 392 -17.11 -0.01 12.94
N PRO A 393 -16.29 0.92 12.38
CA PRO A 393 -15.03 1.35 12.98
C PRO A 393 -15.25 2.45 14.04
N MET A 394 -14.25 2.67 14.90
CA MET A 394 -14.15 3.80 15.84
C MET A 394 -15.35 3.98 16.78
N VAL A 395 -16.03 2.89 17.10
CA VAL A 395 -17.15 2.89 18.05
C VAL A 395 -16.61 3.04 19.47
N ALA A 396 -17.00 4.11 20.16
CA ALA A 396 -16.60 4.40 21.53
C ALA A 396 -17.70 4.12 22.56
N THR A 397 -18.96 4.24 22.14
CA THR A 397 -20.12 4.08 23.00
C THR A 397 -21.15 3.12 22.41
N ILE A 398 -21.92 2.46 23.26
CA ILE A 398 -22.98 1.55 22.81
C ILE A 398 -24.07 2.30 22.02
N ASN A 399 -24.26 3.59 22.30
CA ASN A 399 -25.26 4.39 21.59
C ASN A 399 -24.87 4.64 20.14
N GLU A 400 -23.57 4.84 19.84
CA GLU A 400 -23.10 4.97 18.45
C GLU A 400 -23.40 3.67 17.67
N PHE A 401 -23.16 2.51 18.27
CA PHE A 401 -23.51 1.22 17.64
C PHE A 401 -25.02 1.10 17.41
N ARG A 402 -25.85 1.44 18.41
CA ARG A 402 -27.32 1.37 18.31
C ARG A 402 -27.84 2.30 17.23
N GLU A 403 -27.32 3.50 17.13
CA GLU A 403 -27.71 4.48 16.10
C GLU A 403 -27.34 4.00 14.71
N ALA A 404 -26.10 3.52 14.51
CA ALA A 404 -25.64 2.96 13.23
C ALA A 404 -26.48 1.74 12.81
N LYS A 405 -26.77 0.84 13.75
CA LYS A 405 -27.64 -0.32 13.55
C LYS A 405 -29.07 0.09 13.16
N ALA A 406 -29.60 1.13 13.80
CA ALA A 406 -30.95 1.63 13.48
C ALA A 406 -31.03 2.17 12.05
N ILE A 407 -30.02 2.94 11.60
CA ILE A 407 -29.94 3.46 10.23
C ILE A 407 -29.82 2.28 9.23
N LEU A 408 -29.01 1.28 9.52
CA LEU A 408 -28.89 0.10 8.67
C LEU A 408 -30.21 -0.66 8.55
N LEU A 409 -30.95 -0.85 9.64
CA LEU A 409 -32.23 -1.53 9.63
C LEU A 409 -33.31 -0.72 8.88
N GLU A 410 -33.28 0.59 8.98
CA GLU A 410 -34.15 1.49 8.21
C GLU A 410 -33.88 1.33 6.71
N GLU A 411 -32.61 1.37 6.29
CA GLU A 411 -32.26 1.17 4.87
C GLU A 411 -32.57 -0.25 4.37
N LYS A 412 -32.45 -1.27 5.23
CA LYS A 412 -32.89 -2.64 4.91
C LYS A 412 -34.36 -2.69 4.57
N GLU A 413 -35.20 -2.01 5.34
CA GLU A 413 -36.64 -1.93 5.10
C GLU A 413 -36.96 -1.11 3.85
N ASN A 414 -36.28 0.04 3.65
CA ASN A 414 -36.46 0.87 2.46
C ASN A 414 -36.16 0.06 1.19
N LEU A 415 -35.03 -0.64 1.14
CA LEU A 415 -34.63 -1.46 -0.01
C LEU A 415 -35.59 -2.62 -0.28
N LYS A 416 -36.14 -3.27 0.76
CA LYS A 416 -37.17 -4.30 0.61
C LYS A 416 -38.44 -3.72 -0.02
N ASN A 417 -38.85 -2.52 0.40
CA ASN A 417 -40.00 -1.82 -0.17
C ASN A 417 -39.76 -1.36 -1.61
N GLU A 418 -38.52 -1.11 -1.99
CA GLU A 418 -38.08 -0.82 -3.36
C GLU A 418 -38.00 -2.08 -4.24
N GLY A 419 -38.16 -3.27 -3.65
CA GLY A 419 -38.16 -4.56 -4.36
C GLY A 419 -36.80 -5.24 -4.49
N HIS A 420 -35.81 -4.82 -3.69
CA HIS A 420 -34.51 -5.49 -3.64
C HIS A 420 -34.55 -6.70 -2.71
N ASP A 421 -33.91 -7.79 -3.16
CA ASP A 421 -33.61 -8.94 -2.32
C ASP A 421 -32.41 -8.62 -1.41
N ILE A 422 -32.53 -8.98 -0.13
CA ILE A 422 -31.49 -8.78 0.88
C ILE A 422 -31.37 -10.05 1.71
N SER A 423 -30.14 -10.48 1.96
CA SER A 423 -29.86 -11.63 2.81
C SER A 423 -30.35 -11.39 4.25
N ASP A 424 -30.87 -12.43 4.87
CA ASP A 424 -31.17 -12.41 6.31
C ASP A 424 -29.97 -12.89 7.16
N ASP A 425 -28.93 -13.41 6.52
CA ASP A 425 -27.71 -13.92 7.16
C ASP A 425 -26.57 -12.86 7.13
N ILE A 426 -26.86 -11.66 7.63
CA ILE A 426 -25.88 -10.58 7.77
C ILE A 426 -25.52 -10.43 9.23
N GLU A 427 -24.28 -10.72 9.60
CA GLU A 427 -23.76 -10.43 10.93
C GLU A 427 -23.31 -8.98 11.01
N LEU A 428 -23.61 -8.33 12.15
CA LEU A 428 -23.26 -6.94 12.42
C LEU A 428 -22.34 -6.86 13.62
N GLY A 429 -21.13 -6.35 13.40
CA GLY A 429 -20.12 -6.24 14.43
C GLY A 429 -19.47 -4.87 14.52
N ILE A 430 -18.51 -4.75 15.40
CA ILE A 430 -17.70 -3.54 15.59
C ILE A 430 -16.22 -3.85 15.55
N MET A 431 -15.44 -2.87 15.12
CA MET A 431 -14.00 -2.87 15.35
C MET A 431 -13.71 -2.41 16.77
N VAL A 432 -13.04 -3.26 17.54
CA VAL A 432 -12.61 -2.91 18.90
C VAL A 432 -11.22 -2.30 18.80
N GLU A 433 -11.17 -0.99 18.81
CA GLU A 433 -9.94 -0.21 18.63
C GLU A 433 -9.84 0.98 19.60
N ILE A 434 -10.92 1.24 20.35
CA ILE A 434 -10.95 2.24 21.41
C ILE A 434 -10.95 1.54 22.77
N PRO A 435 -10.06 1.92 23.71
CA PRO A 435 -9.97 1.28 25.02
C PRO A 435 -11.30 1.24 25.81
N ALA A 436 -12.13 2.26 25.66
CA ALA A 436 -13.45 2.31 26.31
C ALA A 436 -14.37 1.17 25.83
N THR A 437 -14.31 0.82 24.55
CA THR A 437 -15.08 -0.28 23.97
C THR A 437 -14.56 -1.64 24.46
N ALA A 438 -13.24 -1.80 24.55
CA ALA A 438 -12.65 -3.00 25.14
C ALA A 438 -13.02 -3.16 26.63
N ALA A 439 -13.04 -2.05 27.38
CA ALA A 439 -13.44 -2.05 28.79
C ALA A 439 -14.92 -2.43 29.01
N LEU A 440 -15.80 -2.11 28.03
CA LEU A 440 -17.23 -2.44 28.04
C LEU A 440 -17.59 -3.60 27.11
N ALA A 441 -16.66 -4.45 26.75
CA ALA A 441 -16.86 -5.54 25.81
C ALA A 441 -18.03 -6.48 26.20
N ASP A 442 -18.25 -6.70 27.49
CA ASP A 442 -19.37 -7.50 28.02
C ASP A 442 -20.76 -6.87 27.76
N VAL A 443 -20.82 -5.53 27.65
CA VAL A 443 -22.05 -4.81 27.27
C VAL A 443 -22.27 -4.92 25.76
N PHE A 444 -21.23 -4.65 24.96
CA PHE A 444 -21.30 -4.73 23.50
C PHE A 444 -21.59 -6.16 23.02
N ALA A 445 -21.00 -7.18 23.63
CA ALA A 445 -21.17 -8.59 23.23
C ALA A 445 -22.64 -9.06 23.24
N LYS A 446 -23.50 -8.42 24.03
CA LYS A 446 -24.94 -8.72 24.06
C LYS A 446 -25.69 -8.19 22.85
N GLU A 447 -25.14 -7.22 22.13
CA GLU A 447 -25.83 -6.52 21.06
C GLU A 447 -25.20 -6.73 19.67
N VAL A 448 -23.89 -7.03 19.61
CA VAL A 448 -23.18 -7.33 18.37
C VAL A 448 -23.21 -8.83 18.06
N ASP A 449 -22.95 -9.17 16.79
CA ASP A 449 -22.82 -10.57 16.38
C ASP A 449 -21.35 -11.03 16.46
N PHE A 450 -20.40 -10.12 16.32
CA PHE A 450 -18.96 -10.38 16.42
C PHE A 450 -18.16 -9.14 16.81
N PHE A 451 -16.92 -9.38 17.23
CA PHE A 451 -15.88 -8.36 17.35
C PHE A 451 -14.76 -8.60 16.35
N SER A 452 -14.12 -7.52 15.88
CA SER A 452 -12.82 -7.59 15.23
C SER A 452 -11.88 -6.57 15.89
N ILE A 453 -10.75 -7.04 16.41
CA ILE A 453 -9.82 -6.17 17.16
C ILE A 453 -8.90 -5.44 16.19
N GLY A 454 -8.97 -4.11 16.17
CA GLY A 454 -8.10 -3.22 15.41
C GLY A 454 -6.89 -2.81 16.26
N THR A 455 -5.87 -3.66 16.32
CA THR A 455 -4.75 -3.47 17.26
C THR A 455 -3.94 -2.21 17.01
N ASN A 456 -3.85 -1.73 15.76
CA ASN A 456 -3.05 -0.55 15.46
C ASN A 456 -3.56 0.69 16.22
N ASP A 457 -4.86 0.96 16.16
CA ASP A 457 -5.48 2.08 16.86
C ASP A 457 -5.69 1.76 18.35
N LEU A 458 -5.99 0.50 18.73
CA LEU A 458 -6.10 0.10 20.12
C LEU A 458 -4.77 0.35 20.89
N ILE A 459 -3.63 0.02 20.30
CA ILE A 459 -2.31 0.27 20.89
C ILE A 459 -2.07 1.78 20.99
N GLN A 460 -2.30 2.53 19.93
CA GLN A 460 -2.13 3.98 19.87
C GLN A 460 -2.92 4.68 20.98
N TYR A 461 -4.20 4.36 21.13
CA TYR A 461 -5.07 5.00 22.12
C TYR A 461 -4.82 4.50 23.55
N THR A 462 -4.48 3.23 23.74
CA THR A 462 -4.18 2.69 25.07
C THR A 462 -2.90 3.25 25.64
N LEU A 463 -1.86 3.37 24.82
CA LEU A 463 -0.55 3.87 25.24
C LEU A 463 -0.40 5.39 24.99
N ALA A 464 -1.44 6.05 24.47
CA ALA A 464 -1.47 7.49 24.18
C ALA A 464 -0.25 7.95 23.34
N ALA A 465 0.14 7.15 22.35
CA ALA A 465 1.32 7.38 21.52
C ALA A 465 0.92 7.38 20.04
N ASP A 466 1.21 8.48 19.35
CA ASP A 466 1.02 8.57 17.92
C ASP A 466 1.98 7.63 17.18
N ARG A 467 1.44 6.60 16.53
CA ARG A 467 2.22 5.59 15.80
C ARG A 467 3.02 6.15 14.61
N MET A 468 2.63 7.33 14.11
CA MET A 468 3.32 8.03 13.01
C MET A 468 4.49 8.88 13.50
N SER A 469 4.60 9.12 14.82
CA SER A 469 5.66 9.93 15.41
C SER A 469 6.91 9.10 15.73
N GLU A 470 7.99 9.33 15.00
CA GLU A 470 9.28 8.67 15.25
C GLU A 470 9.79 8.87 16.70
N ARG A 471 9.47 10.04 17.31
CA ARG A 471 9.97 10.42 18.64
C ARG A 471 9.38 9.61 19.77
N VAL A 472 8.15 9.10 19.59
CA VAL A 472 7.45 8.29 20.60
C VAL A 472 7.18 6.86 20.12
N SER A 473 7.79 6.43 19.01
CA SER A 473 7.63 5.09 18.46
C SER A 473 7.97 3.96 19.45
N TYR A 474 8.85 4.22 20.43
CA TYR A 474 9.19 3.29 21.49
C TYR A 474 8.00 2.95 22.40
N LEU A 475 6.95 3.77 22.42
CA LEU A 475 5.70 3.50 23.14
C LEU A 475 4.71 2.67 22.33
N TYR A 476 4.91 2.51 21.04
CA TYR A 476 4.07 1.62 20.24
C TYR A 476 4.50 0.16 20.50
N GLN A 477 3.87 -0.47 21.49
CA GLN A 477 4.25 -1.75 22.05
C GLN A 477 3.15 -2.80 21.88
N PRO A 478 3.15 -3.56 20.79
CA PRO A 478 2.11 -4.58 20.53
C PRO A 478 2.01 -5.67 21.60
N TYR A 479 3.13 -6.05 22.20
CA TYR A 479 3.18 -7.11 23.22
C TYR A 479 3.08 -6.58 24.65
N ASN A 480 2.75 -5.29 24.81
CA ASN A 480 2.57 -4.74 26.16
C ASN A 480 1.45 -5.50 26.89
N PRO A 481 1.68 -5.92 28.16
CA PRO A 481 0.68 -6.67 28.92
C PRO A 481 -0.68 -5.97 29.02
N SER A 482 -0.73 -4.62 28.98
CA SER A 482 -2.00 -3.88 28.97
C SER A 482 -2.83 -4.17 27.72
N ILE A 483 -2.17 -4.30 26.56
CA ILE A 483 -2.83 -4.65 25.31
C ILE A 483 -3.34 -6.09 25.35
N LEU A 484 -2.50 -7.03 25.79
CA LEU A 484 -2.88 -8.45 25.91
C LEU A 484 -4.07 -8.63 26.88
N ARG A 485 -4.14 -7.87 27.96
CA ARG A 485 -5.27 -7.88 28.90
C ARG A 485 -6.55 -7.37 28.27
N LEU A 486 -6.50 -6.28 27.51
CA LEU A 486 -7.66 -5.77 26.75
C LEU A 486 -8.13 -6.79 25.71
N VAL A 487 -7.21 -7.37 24.94
CA VAL A 487 -7.52 -8.43 23.96
C VAL A 487 -8.19 -9.62 24.63
N LYS A 488 -7.62 -10.12 25.74
CA LYS A 488 -8.19 -11.21 26.54
C LYS A 488 -9.62 -10.88 26.99
N GLN A 489 -9.83 -9.70 27.54
CA GLN A 489 -11.13 -9.25 28.04
C GLN A 489 -12.19 -9.24 26.93
N VAL A 490 -11.83 -8.77 25.71
CA VAL A 490 -12.74 -8.74 24.57
C VAL A 490 -13.13 -10.14 24.13
N ILE A 491 -12.15 -11.05 24.01
CA ILE A 491 -12.37 -12.44 23.62
C ILE A 491 -13.26 -13.18 24.65
N GLU A 492 -12.95 -13.05 25.94
CA GLU A 492 -13.73 -13.69 27.01
C GLU A 492 -15.18 -13.16 27.07
N ALA A 493 -15.37 -11.85 26.89
CA ALA A 493 -16.69 -11.24 26.84
C ALA A 493 -17.52 -11.73 25.64
N SER A 494 -16.89 -11.87 24.49
CA SER A 494 -17.48 -12.39 23.26
C SER A 494 -17.93 -13.85 23.45
N HIS A 495 -17.02 -14.70 23.88
CA HIS A 495 -17.28 -16.14 24.07
C HIS A 495 -18.37 -16.42 25.11
N LYS A 496 -18.47 -15.60 26.16
CA LYS A 496 -19.52 -15.70 27.16
C LYS A 496 -20.92 -15.54 26.57
N GLU A 497 -21.06 -14.73 25.52
CA GLU A 497 -22.31 -14.52 24.81
C GLU A 497 -22.45 -15.44 23.56
N GLY A 498 -21.53 -16.41 23.37
CA GLY A 498 -21.52 -17.31 22.21
C GLY A 498 -21.18 -16.62 20.89
N LYS A 499 -20.43 -15.53 20.95
CA LYS A 499 -19.98 -14.76 19.79
C LYS A 499 -18.52 -15.07 19.47
N TRP A 500 -18.09 -14.72 18.26
CA TRP A 500 -16.71 -14.88 17.85
C TRP A 500 -15.96 -13.54 17.84
N THR A 501 -14.63 -13.60 17.99
CA THR A 501 -13.74 -12.45 17.92
C THR A 501 -12.63 -12.69 16.91
N GLY A 502 -12.53 -11.81 15.91
CA GLY A 502 -11.40 -11.74 14.99
C GLY A 502 -10.42 -10.64 15.38
N MET A 503 -9.31 -10.61 14.68
CA MET A 503 -8.32 -9.54 14.75
C MET A 503 -7.84 -9.21 13.35
N CYS A 504 -7.86 -7.93 12.97
CA CYS A 504 -7.44 -7.47 11.64
C CYS A 504 -6.27 -6.47 11.69
N GLY A 505 -5.75 -6.17 12.87
CA GLY A 505 -4.52 -5.41 13.03
C GLY A 505 -3.27 -6.22 12.67
N GLU A 506 -2.13 -5.54 12.61
CA GLU A 506 -0.86 -6.18 12.20
C GLU A 506 -0.43 -7.33 13.11
N MET A 507 -0.82 -7.31 14.37
CA MET A 507 -0.55 -8.40 15.30
C MET A 507 -1.09 -9.77 14.86
N ALA A 508 -2.18 -9.80 14.11
CA ALA A 508 -2.79 -11.07 13.69
C ALA A 508 -1.88 -11.91 12.78
N GLY A 509 -0.98 -11.26 12.03
CA GLY A 509 0.00 -11.91 11.16
C GLY A 509 1.43 -11.94 11.72
N ASP A 510 1.63 -11.51 12.96
CA ASP A 510 2.94 -11.43 13.58
C ASP A 510 3.33 -12.76 14.25
N GLU A 511 4.50 -13.27 13.91
CA GLU A 511 4.98 -14.59 14.39
C GLU A 511 5.12 -14.68 15.92
N THR A 512 5.43 -13.56 16.59
CA THR A 512 5.52 -13.50 18.05
C THR A 512 4.14 -13.40 18.69
N ALA A 513 3.20 -12.69 18.05
CA ALA A 513 1.85 -12.51 18.57
C ALA A 513 0.96 -13.73 18.38
N ILE A 514 1.09 -14.46 17.27
CA ILE A 514 0.24 -15.62 16.94
C ILE A 514 0.13 -16.63 18.10
N PRO A 515 1.21 -17.08 18.77
CA PRO A 515 1.11 -17.99 19.91
C PRO A 515 0.28 -17.42 21.06
N LEU A 516 0.45 -16.13 21.35
CA LEU A 516 -0.29 -15.42 22.39
C LEU A 516 -1.77 -15.31 22.06
N LEU A 517 -2.09 -14.88 20.83
CA LEU A 517 -3.47 -14.72 20.35
C LEU A 517 -4.21 -16.05 20.29
N LEU A 518 -3.53 -17.11 19.82
CA LEU A 518 -4.04 -18.47 19.84
C LEU A 518 -4.37 -18.91 21.28
N GLY A 519 -3.47 -18.64 22.21
CA GLY A 519 -3.65 -18.97 23.63
C GLY A 519 -4.73 -18.15 24.33
N LEU A 520 -4.96 -16.90 23.90
CA LEU A 520 -6.05 -16.06 24.40
C LEU A 520 -7.41 -16.48 23.83
N GLY A 521 -7.45 -17.35 22.80
CA GLY A 521 -8.67 -17.87 22.24
C GLY A 521 -9.23 -17.06 21.08
N LEU A 522 -8.38 -16.34 20.34
CA LEU A 522 -8.81 -15.62 19.13
C LEU A 522 -9.39 -16.61 18.09
N ASP A 523 -10.52 -16.27 17.46
CA ASP A 523 -11.23 -17.17 16.54
C ASP A 523 -10.83 -16.94 15.07
N GLU A 524 -10.52 -15.69 14.69
CA GLU A 524 -10.13 -15.33 13.31
C GLU A 524 -8.88 -14.46 13.32
N PHE A 525 -7.88 -14.87 12.55
CA PHE A 525 -6.64 -14.13 12.32
C PHE A 525 -6.66 -13.52 10.93
N SER A 526 -6.89 -12.21 10.81
CA SER A 526 -6.95 -11.52 9.53
C SER A 526 -5.70 -10.67 9.29
N MET A 527 -5.01 -10.95 8.18
CA MET A 527 -3.69 -10.43 7.90
C MET A 527 -3.50 -10.11 6.41
N SER A 528 -2.35 -9.59 6.05
CA SER A 528 -1.95 -9.53 4.64
C SER A 528 -1.98 -10.93 4.02
N ALA A 529 -2.49 -11.05 2.80
CA ALA A 529 -2.59 -12.33 2.09
C ALA A 529 -1.26 -13.10 2.07
N THR A 530 -0.13 -12.41 1.89
CA THR A 530 1.21 -12.98 1.86
C THR A 530 1.67 -13.60 3.19
N SER A 531 1.04 -13.25 4.31
CA SER A 531 1.36 -13.79 5.64
C SER A 531 0.59 -15.08 5.98
N ILE A 532 -0.49 -15.38 5.27
CA ILE A 532 -1.43 -16.47 5.60
C ILE A 532 -0.74 -17.83 5.65
N LEU A 533 0.07 -18.16 4.65
CA LEU A 533 0.72 -19.47 4.59
C LEU A 533 1.77 -19.66 5.69
N LYS A 534 2.49 -18.60 6.06
CA LYS A 534 3.43 -18.62 7.20
C LYS A 534 2.68 -18.82 8.51
N ALA A 535 1.60 -18.08 8.73
CA ALA A 535 0.75 -18.21 9.91
C ALA A 535 0.12 -19.61 10.01
N ARG A 536 -0.36 -20.17 8.89
CA ARG A 536 -0.89 -21.55 8.85
C ARG A 536 0.15 -22.56 9.26
N ARG A 537 1.37 -22.48 8.69
CA ARG A 537 2.48 -23.36 9.08
C ARG A 537 2.76 -23.28 10.57
N GLN A 538 2.79 -22.06 11.11
CA GLN A 538 3.06 -21.83 12.53
C GLN A 538 1.95 -22.43 13.41
N ILE A 539 0.68 -22.09 13.15
CA ILE A 539 -0.46 -22.57 13.95
C ILE A 539 -0.58 -24.10 13.89
N ASN A 540 -0.36 -24.71 12.73
CA ASN A 540 -0.39 -26.16 12.57
C ASN A 540 0.73 -26.87 13.37
N GLY A 541 1.76 -26.16 13.80
CA GLY A 541 2.82 -26.66 14.67
C GLY A 541 2.61 -26.40 16.18
N LEU A 542 1.57 -25.64 16.55
CA LEU A 542 1.33 -25.24 17.96
C LEU A 542 0.21 -26.04 18.60
N SER A 543 0.30 -26.24 19.92
CA SER A 543 -0.79 -26.75 20.76
C SER A 543 -1.55 -25.58 21.37
N LYS A 544 -2.86 -25.52 21.17
CA LYS A 544 -3.70 -24.47 21.77
C LYS A 544 -3.66 -24.50 23.30
N ASN A 545 -3.65 -25.70 23.87
CA ASN A 545 -3.55 -25.85 25.34
C ASN A 545 -2.24 -25.26 25.88
N GLU A 546 -1.11 -25.56 25.27
CA GLU A 546 0.18 -25.02 25.65
C GLU A 546 0.24 -23.49 25.45
N MET A 547 -0.32 -22.99 24.35
CA MET A 547 -0.38 -21.55 24.10
C MET A 547 -1.30 -20.83 25.09
N THR A 548 -2.35 -21.49 25.59
CA THR A 548 -3.20 -20.95 26.65
C THR A 548 -2.40 -20.75 27.97
N GLU A 549 -1.55 -21.69 28.33
CA GLU A 549 -0.66 -21.54 29.49
C GLU A 549 0.35 -20.40 29.28
N LEU A 550 0.93 -20.32 28.09
CA LEU A 550 1.86 -19.25 27.70
C LEU A 550 1.18 -17.87 27.79
N ALA A 551 0.00 -17.72 27.18
CA ALA A 551 -0.75 -16.46 27.15
C ALA A 551 -1.17 -16.00 28.55
N ASN A 552 -1.58 -16.92 29.42
CA ASN A 552 -1.92 -16.60 30.79
C ASN A 552 -0.70 -16.09 31.59
N ARG A 553 0.49 -16.60 31.32
CA ARG A 553 1.72 -16.06 31.90
C ARG A 553 2.10 -14.70 31.32
N ALA A 554 1.89 -14.51 30.01
CA ALA A 554 2.23 -13.27 29.32
C ALA A 554 1.42 -12.07 29.82
N VAL A 555 0.13 -12.24 30.12
CA VAL A 555 -0.71 -11.14 30.65
C VAL A 555 -0.32 -10.71 32.06
N ASP A 556 0.46 -11.52 32.80
CA ASP A 556 0.97 -11.24 34.14
C ASP A 556 2.38 -10.63 34.13
N CYS A 557 3.06 -10.57 32.98
CA CYS A 557 4.32 -9.86 32.83
C CYS A 557 4.17 -8.36 33.08
N ALA A 558 5.28 -7.68 33.36
CA ALA A 558 5.33 -6.24 33.62
C ALA A 558 5.64 -5.44 32.35
N THR A 559 6.44 -5.99 31.42
CA THR A 559 6.93 -5.31 30.21
C THR A 559 6.74 -6.16 28.98
N GLN A 560 6.77 -5.52 27.79
CA GLN A 560 6.73 -6.26 26.52
C GLN A 560 8.00 -7.11 26.31
N GLU A 561 9.16 -6.68 26.81
CA GLU A 561 10.42 -7.40 26.69
C GLU A 561 10.33 -8.76 27.41
N GLU A 562 9.73 -8.78 28.62
CA GLU A 562 9.45 -10.02 29.33
C GLU A 562 8.50 -10.94 28.56
N VAL A 563 7.49 -10.37 27.90
CA VAL A 563 6.56 -11.15 27.06
C VAL A 563 7.30 -11.74 25.85
N ILE A 564 8.11 -10.95 25.14
CA ILE A 564 8.88 -11.42 23.99
C ILE A 564 9.86 -12.53 24.42
N GLU A 565 10.56 -12.35 25.55
CA GLU A 565 11.47 -13.37 26.08
C GLU A 565 10.71 -14.66 26.43
N LEU A 566 9.55 -14.53 27.05
CA LEU A 566 8.68 -15.66 27.39
C LEU A 566 8.28 -16.45 26.14
N VAL A 567 7.82 -15.77 25.07
CA VAL A 567 7.45 -16.42 23.80
C VAL A 567 8.66 -17.09 23.17
N ASN A 568 9.79 -16.39 23.05
CA ASN A 568 11.01 -16.92 22.43
C ASN A 568 11.56 -18.17 23.16
N ASN A 569 11.36 -18.27 24.46
CA ASN A 569 11.79 -19.43 25.23
C ASN A 569 10.83 -20.62 25.12
N TYR A 570 9.60 -20.39 24.73
CA TYR A 570 8.56 -21.42 24.64
C TYR A 570 8.41 -22.01 23.23
N VAL A 571 8.60 -21.21 22.20
CA VAL A 571 8.39 -21.58 20.78
C VAL A 571 9.69 -22.09 20.11
N LYS A 572 10.73 -22.35 20.88
CA LYS A 572 12.01 -22.91 20.38
C LYS A 572 11.89 -24.34 19.93
#